data_4da61a79d0ce71bb6e29e57aa8685dd1
#
_entry.id   4da61a79d0ce71bb6e29e57aa8685dd1
#
_cell.length_a   1.000
_cell.length_b   1.000
_cell.length_c   1.000
_cell.angle_alpha   90.00
_cell.angle_beta   90.00
_cell.angle_gamma   90.00
#
_symmetry.space_group_name_H-M   'P 1'
#
loop_
_entity.id
_entity.type
_entity.pdbx_description
1 polymer ?
#
loop_
_entity_poly.entity_id
_entity_poly.type
_entity_poly.pdbx_seq_one_letter_code
_entity_poly.pdbx_strand_id
1 'polypeptide(L)'
;MKSNPLDVIIIAGAPGTGKSQAARCLTSYFRDGVKVEVDVLRSMVISVDWKNQREHVDLLQVAARLTHEFHVFGFRPVIVVDTFSGDKIHGFLETLRRLNEALIIRIFGLHVSDEALLKRLKERPADEFKDFGISKKLNADVLRHGHRGGQLVDTSELTPEETAGEIYKRLILTGSAWPPTGPGSMIDTALRCRMHK
;
A
#
# COMPACT_ATOMS: atom_id res chain seq x y z
N MET A 1 -9.27 22.16 16.52
CA MET A 1 -7.93 21.55 16.31
C MET A 1 -7.78 21.31 14.82
N LYS A 2 -6.78 21.91 14.16
CA LYS A 2 -6.48 21.59 12.75
C LYS A 2 -5.97 20.16 12.73
N SER A 3 -6.71 19.24 12.12
CA SER A 3 -6.22 17.89 11.88
C SER A 3 -4.97 18.01 11.02
N ASN A 4 -3.86 17.45 11.50
CA ASN A 4 -2.63 17.43 10.73
C ASN A 4 -2.91 16.58 9.48
N PRO A 5 -2.84 17.12 8.26
CA PRO A 5 -3.23 16.39 7.06
C PRO A 5 -2.29 15.20 6.85
N LEU A 6 -2.86 14.01 6.64
CA LEU A 6 -2.11 12.85 6.21
C LEU A 6 -1.75 13.01 4.73
N ASP A 7 -0.47 12.94 4.40
CA ASP A 7 -0.01 13.17 3.04
C ASP A 7 0.22 11.87 2.26
N VAL A 8 0.85 10.88 2.90
CA VAL A 8 1.23 9.64 2.24
C VAL A 8 0.91 8.43 3.13
N ILE A 9 0.30 7.41 2.52
CA ILE A 9 0.13 6.08 3.12
C ILE A 9 0.94 5.08 2.30
N ILE A 10 1.85 4.36 2.94
CA ILE A 10 2.59 3.27 2.33
C ILE A 10 1.98 1.96 2.77
N ILE A 11 1.59 1.13 1.82
CA ILE A 11 1.10 -0.24 2.07
C ILE A 11 2.11 -1.21 1.46
N ALA A 12 2.82 -1.89 2.35
CA ALA A 12 3.83 -2.86 2.00
C ALA A 12 3.39 -4.28 2.33
N GLY A 13 3.90 -5.27 1.61
CA GLY A 13 3.56 -6.67 1.87
C GLY A 13 3.97 -7.59 0.73
N ALA A 14 4.12 -8.87 1.02
CA ALA A 14 4.43 -9.90 0.04
C ALA A 14 3.32 -10.08 -1.02
N PRO A 15 3.60 -10.69 -2.17
CA PRO A 15 2.54 -11.21 -3.03
C PRO A 15 1.61 -12.14 -2.24
N GLY A 16 0.30 -11.98 -2.40
CA GLY A 16 -0.71 -12.76 -1.66
C GLY A 16 -1.20 -12.16 -0.34
N THR A 17 -0.59 -11.08 0.20
CA THR A 17 -1.06 -10.41 1.42
C THR A 17 -2.30 -9.53 1.22
N GLY A 18 -2.75 -9.32 -0.01
CA GLY A 18 -3.94 -8.51 -0.31
C GLY A 18 -3.69 -7.01 -0.41
N LYS A 19 -2.43 -6.54 -0.43
CA LYS A 19 -2.07 -5.11 -0.42
C LYS A 19 -2.75 -4.26 -1.50
N SER A 20 -2.75 -4.70 -2.77
CA SER A 20 -3.34 -3.93 -3.88
C SER A 20 -4.86 -3.82 -3.77
N GLN A 21 -5.52 -4.88 -3.31
CA GLN A 21 -6.97 -4.88 -3.11
C GLN A 21 -7.36 -4.04 -1.89
N ALA A 22 -6.66 -4.19 -0.76
CA ALA A 22 -6.86 -3.35 0.41
C ALA A 22 -6.64 -1.86 0.09
N ALA A 23 -5.58 -1.53 -0.65
CA ALA A 23 -5.33 -0.16 -1.11
C ALA A 23 -6.47 0.38 -1.98
N ARG A 24 -7.01 -0.44 -2.91
CA ARG A 24 -8.17 -0.06 -3.72
C ARG A 24 -9.39 0.23 -2.86
N CYS A 25 -9.70 -0.62 -1.88
CA CYS A 25 -10.79 -0.38 -0.94
C CYS A 25 -10.53 0.86 -0.07
N LEU A 26 -9.28 1.08 0.35
CA LEU A 26 -8.90 2.21 1.17
C LEU A 26 -9.10 3.56 0.46
N THR A 27 -8.94 3.64 -0.88
CA THR A 27 -9.18 4.88 -1.62
C THR A 27 -10.59 5.42 -1.45
N SER A 28 -11.60 4.57 -1.22
CA SER A 28 -12.98 5.00 -1.03
C SER A 28 -13.22 5.78 0.27
N TYR A 29 -12.30 5.75 1.22
CA TYR A 29 -12.35 6.55 2.45
C TYR A 29 -11.88 7.99 2.24
N PHE A 30 -11.30 8.31 1.09
CA PHE A 30 -10.70 9.61 0.80
C PHE A 30 -11.28 10.18 -0.49
N ARG A 31 -11.74 11.43 -0.44
CA ARG A 31 -12.35 12.09 -1.60
C ARG A 31 -11.34 12.35 -2.72
N ASP A 32 -10.17 12.88 -2.35
CA ASP A 32 -9.16 13.37 -3.28
C ASP A 32 -7.88 12.51 -3.23
N GLY A 33 -7.98 11.29 -2.70
CA GLY A 33 -6.86 10.35 -2.59
C GLY A 33 -6.49 9.72 -3.93
N VAL A 34 -5.21 9.43 -4.09
CA VAL A 34 -4.63 8.77 -5.28
C VAL A 34 -3.91 7.51 -4.85
N LYS A 35 -3.97 6.47 -5.68
CA LYS A 35 -3.21 5.22 -5.49
C LYS A 35 -2.10 5.11 -6.53
N VAL A 36 -0.87 4.89 -6.05
CA VAL A 36 0.33 4.62 -6.85
C VAL A 36 0.79 3.19 -6.56
N GLU A 37 0.59 2.28 -7.51
CA GLU A 37 1.13 0.93 -7.45
C GLU A 37 2.43 0.85 -8.25
N VAL A 38 3.54 0.46 -7.60
CA VAL A 38 4.85 0.40 -8.26
C VAL A 38 4.87 -0.65 -9.37
N ASP A 39 4.15 -1.76 -9.20
CA ASP A 39 4.03 -2.78 -10.24
C ASP A 39 3.33 -2.25 -11.51
N VAL A 40 2.39 -1.31 -11.38
CA VAL A 40 1.79 -0.61 -12.54
C VAL A 40 2.82 0.26 -13.24
N LEU A 41 3.65 1.00 -12.50
CA LEU A 41 4.73 1.79 -13.10
C LEU A 41 5.76 0.88 -13.80
N ARG A 42 6.08 -0.26 -13.21
CA ARG A 42 6.98 -1.25 -13.81
C ARG A 42 6.41 -1.79 -15.13
N SER A 43 5.12 -2.06 -15.20
CA SER A 43 4.47 -2.56 -16.42
C SER A 43 4.45 -1.54 -17.57
N MET A 44 4.72 -0.26 -17.31
CA MET A 44 4.88 0.77 -18.35
C MET A 44 6.21 0.65 -19.10
N VAL A 45 7.19 -0.05 -18.55
CA VAL A 45 8.48 -0.30 -19.22
C VAL A 45 8.26 -1.37 -20.29
N ILE A 46 8.51 -1.03 -21.56
CA ILE A 46 8.24 -1.90 -22.72
C ILE A 46 8.99 -3.24 -22.60
N SER A 47 10.21 -3.21 -22.10
CA SER A 47 11.08 -4.40 -21.92
C SER A 47 11.25 -4.77 -20.44
N VAL A 48 10.19 -4.68 -19.63
CA VAL A 48 10.27 -4.93 -18.19
C VAL A 48 10.87 -6.30 -17.87
N ASP A 49 11.88 -6.31 -17.01
CA ASP A 49 12.41 -7.53 -16.40
C ASP A 49 12.02 -7.57 -14.90
N TRP A 50 11.00 -8.36 -14.59
CA TRP A 50 10.49 -8.50 -13.22
C TRP A 50 11.52 -9.04 -12.21
N LYS A 51 12.62 -9.65 -12.67
CA LYS A 51 13.71 -10.14 -11.84
C LYS A 51 14.79 -9.08 -11.61
N ASN A 52 14.83 -8.04 -12.43
CA ASN A 52 15.83 -6.97 -12.34
C ASN A 52 15.58 -6.09 -11.12
N GLN A 53 16.36 -6.31 -10.08
CA GLN A 53 16.25 -5.56 -8.82
C GLN A 53 16.68 -4.09 -8.96
N ARG A 54 17.62 -3.79 -9.87
CA ARG A 54 18.06 -2.41 -10.12
C ARG A 54 16.93 -1.61 -10.79
N GLU A 55 16.32 -2.17 -11.82
CA GLU A 55 15.15 -1.56 -12.47
C GLU A 55 14.02 -1.29 -11.46
N HIS A 56 13.74 -2.25 -10.56
CA HIS A 56 12.76 -2.05 -9.50
C HIS A 56 13.13 -0.87 -8.58
N VAL A 57 14.40 -0.75 -8.17
CA VAL A 57 14.87 0.37 -7.33
C VAL A 57 14.74 1.70 -8.08
N ASP A 58 15.11 1.74 -9.36
CA ASP A 58 14.98 2.95 -10.19
C ASP A 58 13.50 3.38 -10.29
N LEU A 59 12.58 2.44 -10.47
CA LEU A 59 11.14 2.72 -10.53
C LEU A 59 10.54 3.10 -9.17
N LEU A 60 11.12 2.67 -8.05
CA LEU A 60 10.77 3.20 -6.74
C LEU A 60 11.15 4.69 -6.62
N GLN A 61 12.26 5.14 -7.25
CA GLN A 61 12.59 6.57 -7.29
C GLN A 61 11.59 7.36 -8.14
N VAL A 62 11.12 6.78 -9.27
CA VAL A 62 10.04 7.37 -10.07
C VAL A 62 8.75 7.46 -9.25
N ALA A 63 8.38 6.38 -8.55
CA ALA A 63 7.21 6.36 -7.68
C ALA A 63 7.27 7.43 -6.58
N ALA A 64 8.44 7.63 -5.95
CA ALA A 64 8.61 8.67 -4.93
C ALA A 64 8.40 10.08 -5.51
N ARG A 65 8.94 10.37 -6.70
CA ARG A 65 8.73 11.65 -7.38
C ARG A 65 7.27 11.84 -7.78
N LEU A 66 6.64 10.81 -8.34
CA LEU A 66 5.22 10.84 -8.69
C LEU A 66 4.32 11.08 -7.47
N THR A 67 4.65 10.44 -6.33
CA THR A 67 3.97 10.66 -5.04
C THR A 67 4.06 12.12 -4.62
N HIS A 68 5.25 12.71 -4.72
CA HIS A 68 5.45 14.13 -4.42
C HIS A 68 4.65 15.04 -5.36
N GLU A 69 4.64 14.77 -6.67
CA GLU A 69 3.87 15.56 -7.64
C GLU A 69 2.38 15.51 -7.35
N PHE A 70 1.79 14.34 -7.10
CA PHE A 70 0.39 14.26 -6.69
C PHE A 70 0.10 15.08 -5.44
N HIS A 71 1.00 15.03 -4.44
CA HIS A 71 0.86 15.84 -3.24
C HIS A 71 0.90 17.35 -3.54
N VAL A 72 1.82 17.81 -4.41
CA VAL A 72 1.93 19.22 -4.83
C VAL A 72 0.65 19.70 -5.52
N PHE A 73 0.03 18.85 -6.34
CA PHE A 73 -1.26 19.14 -6.97
C PHE A 73 -2.47 19.00 -6.05
N GLY A 74 -2.26 18.73 -4.76
CA GLY A 74 -3.32 18.71 -3.74
C GLY A 74 -4.02 17.36 -3.56
N PHE A 75 -3.59 16.30 -4.24
CA PHE A 75 -4.12 14.96 -4.01
C PHE A 75 -3.64 14.41 -2.68
N ARG A 76 -4.57 14.07 -1.78
CA ARG A 76 -4.27 13.58 -0.43
C ARG A 76 -5.30 12.58 0.08
N PRO A 77 -4.87 11.49 0.73
CA PRO A 77 -3.48 11.01 0.77
C PRO A 77 -3.07 10.38 -0.57
N VAL A 78 -1.76 10.30 -0.82
CA VAL A 78 -1.22 9.42 -1.87
C VAL A 78 -0.93 8.06 -1.25
N ILE A 79 -1.62 7.02 -1.72
CA ILE A 79 -1.48 5.64 -1.23
C ILE A 79 -0.49 4.91 -2.14
N VAL A 80 0.69 4.61 -1.61
CA VAL A 80 1.75 3.91 -2.36
C VAL A 80 1.76 2.45 -1.99
N VAL A 81 1.78 1.59 -3.01
CA VAL A 81 1.72 0.13 -2.85
C VAL A 81 2.92 -0.54 -3.51
N ASP A 82 3.68 -1.29 -2.74
CA ASP A 82 4.76 -2.16 -3.24
C ASP A 82 5.07 -3.27 -2.22
N THR A 83 5.90 -4.22 -2.61
CA THR A 83 6.44 -5.21 -1.68
C THR A 83 7.43 -4.60 -0.68
N PHE A 84 8.23 -3.63 -1.11
CA PHE A 84 9.28 -2.97 -0.32
C PHE A 84 10.22 -3.96 0.40
N SER A 85 10.63 -5.02 -0.29
CA SER A 85 11.52 -6.03 0.30
C SER A 85 12.89 -5.46 0.69
N GLY A 86 13.43 -5.93 1.81
CA GLY A 86 14.73 -5.50 2.32
C GLY A 86 14.76 -3.99 2.62
N ASP A 87 15.82 -3.30 2.17
CA ASP A 87 16.06 -1.87 2.44
C ASP A 87 15.40 -0.91 1.44
N LYS A 88 14.64 -1.41 0.47
CA LYS A 88 14.07 -0.59 -0.61
C LYS A 88 13.19 0.55 -0.12
N ILE A 89 12.46 0.33 0.97
CA ILE A 89 11.62 1.38 1.57
C ILE A 89 12.44 2.59 2.03
N HIS A 90 13.69 2.38 2.47
CA HIS A 90 14.56 3.48 2.92
C HIS A 90 14.91 4.42 1.79
N GLY A 91 15.35 3.89 0.65
CA GLY A 91 15.66 4.71 -0.52
C GLY A 91 14.44 5.49 -1.04
N PHE A 92 13.25 4.85 -1.00
CA PHE A 92 11.99 5.51 -1.33
C PHE A 92 11.69 6.68 -0.36
N LEU A 93 11.75 6.43 0.95
CA LEU A 93 11.49 7.45 1.98
C LEU A 93 12.52 8.58 1.95
N GLU A 94 13.79 8.25 1.73
CA GLU A 94 14.85 9.24 1.61
C GLU A 94 14.60 10.19 0.43
N THR A 95 14.17 9.65 -0.71
CA THR A 95 13.81 10.47 -1.87
C THR A 95 12.62 11.37 -1.59
N LEU A 96 11.55 10.84 -0.97
CA LEU A 96 10.40 11.65 -0.56
C LEU A 96 10.80 12.78 0.40
N ARG A 97 11.59 12.49 1.41
CA ARG A 97 12.04 13.48 2.39
C ARG A 97 12.95 14.55 1.80
N ARG A 98 13.78 14.21 0.82
CA ARG A 98 14.57 15.20 0.08
C ARG A 98 13.70 16.15 -0.73
N LEU A 99 12.57 15.67 -1.26
CA LEU A 99 11.63 16.49 -2.01
C LEU A 99 10.77 17.36 -1.09
N ASN A 100 10.32 16.80 0.03
CA ASN A 100 9.57 17.50 1.06
C ASN A 100 9.68 16.78 2.41
N GLU A 101 10.48 17.33 3.33
CA GLU A 101 10.71 16.75 4.67
C GLU A 101 9.48 16.86 5.60
N ALA A 102 8.56 17.78 5.30
CA ALA A 102 7.36 18.02 6.12
C ALA A 102 6.23 17.00 5.86
N LEU A 103 6.39 16.08 4.91
CA LEU A 103 5.36 15.08 4.59
C LEU A 103 5.02 14.19 5.79
N ILE A 104 3.74 14.10 6.08
CA ILE A 104 3.21 13.18 7.10
C ILE A 104 2.95 11.83 6.44
N ILE A 105 3.84 10.87 6.72
CA ILE A 105 3.84 9.53 6.14
C ILE A 105 3.38 8.52 7.19
N ARG A 106 2.50 7.60 6.80
CA ARG A 106 2.14 6.42 7.59
C ARG A 106 2.45 5.15 6.78
N ILE A 107 3.01 4.16 7.47
CA ILE A 107 3.44 2.90 6.84
C ILE A 107 2.67 1.75 7.47
N PHE A 108 2.10 0.89 6.63
CA PHE A 108 1.44 -0.34 7.03
C PHE A 108 2.11 -1.53 6.34
N GLY A 109 2.58 -2.47 7.14
CA GLY A 109 3.11 -3.75 6.67
C GLY A 109 2.02 -4.82 6.77
N LEU A 110 1.53 -5.32 5.63
CA LEU A 110 0.56 -6.41 5.61
C LEU A 110 1.28 -7.75 5.66
N HIS A 111 0.87 -8.59 6.58
CA HIS A 111 1.34 -9.96 6.66
C HIS A 111 0.16 -10.93 6.76
N VAL A 112 0.44 -12.21 6.61
CA VAL A 112 -0.56 -13.27 6.54
C VAL A 112 0.03 -14.59 7.02
N SER A 113 -0.79 -15.50 7.57
CA SER A 113 -0.34 -16.85 7.91
C SER A 113 0.08 -17.65 6.66
N ASP A 114 0.92 -18.65 6.84
CA ASP A 114 1.39 -19.50 5.73
C ASP A 114 0.21 -20.21 5.03
N GLU A 115 -0.79 -20.64 5.79
CA GLU A 115 -1.97 -21.34 5.29
C GLU A 115 -2.82 -20.40 4.41
N ALA A 116 -3.11 -19.21 4.91
CA ALA A 116 -3.87 -18.21 4.15
C ALA A 116 -3.08 -17.72 2.93
N LEU A 117 -1.75 -17.56 3.04
CA LEU A 117 -0.88 -17.20 1.92
C LEU A 117 -0.95 -18.25 0.81
N LEU A 118 -0.79 -19.54 1.17
CA LEU A 118 -0.83 -20.65 0.20
C LEU A 118 -2.18 -20.72 -0.51
N LYS A 119 -3.30 -20.58 0.25
CA LYS A 119 -4.65 -20.55 -0.29
C LYS A 119 -4.81 -19.42 -1.30
N ARG A 120 -4.47 -18.18 -0.90
CA ARG A 120 -4.62 -16.99 -1.74
C ARG A 120 -3.78 -17.06 -3.02
N LEU A 121 -2.54 -17.58 -2.94
CA LEU A 121 -1.67 -17.73 -4.12
C LEU A 121 -2.21 -18.78 -5.11
N LYS A 122 -2.87 -19.84 -4.64
CA LYS A 122 -3.52 -20.84 -5.50
C LYS A 122 -4.71 -20.24 -6.26
N GLU A 123 -5.47 -19.36 -5.61
CA GLU A 123 -6.67 -18.74 -6.17
C GLU A 123 -6.36 -17.58 -7.15
N ARG A 124 -5.10 -17.14 -7.25
CA ARG A 124 -4.71 -16.07 -8.17
C ARG A 124 -4.83 -16.50 -9.65
N PRO A 125 -5.09 -15.55 -10.58
CA PRO A 125 -5.00 -15.78 -12.02
C PRO A 125 -3.68 -16.41 -12.45
N ALA A 126 -3.68 -17.15 -13.56
CA ALA A 126 -2.52 -17.92 -14.01
C ALA A 126 -1.31 -17.04 -14.39
N ASP A 127 -1.56 -15.84 -14.84
CA ASP A 127 -0.59 -14.82 -15.26
C ASP A 127 0.00 -14.04 -14.09
N GLU A 128 -0.55 -14.19 -12.89
CA GLU A 128 -0.03 -13.52 -11.70
C GLU A 128 1.04 -14.36 -10.98
N PHE A 129 1.88 -13.67 -10.20
CA PHE A 129 2.95 -14.30 -9.41
C PHE A 129 2.38 -15.25 -8.33
N LYS A 130 2.81 -16.53 -8.35
CA LYS A 130 2.31 -17.61 -7.49
C LYS A 130 3.37 -18.36 -6.69
N ASP A 131 4.63 -17.93 -6.72
CA ASP A 131 5.70 -18.63 -5.99
C ASP A 131 5.50 -18.48 -4.47
N PHE A 132 5.07 -19.59 -3.85
CA PHE A 132 4.85 -19.64 -2.40
C PHE A 132 6.15 -19.45 -1.61
N GLY A 133 7.25 -20.07 -2.06
CA GLY A 133 8.53 -19.99 -1.35
C GLY A 133 9.08 -18.57 -1.28
N ILE A 134 9.02 -17.85 -2.40
CA ILE A 134 9.40 -16.44 -2.46
C ILE A 134 8.43 -15.58 -1.64
N SER A 135 7.13 -15.76 -1.80
CA SER A 135 6.11 -14.99 -1.07
C SER A 135 6.23 -15.18 0.44
N LYS A 136 6.47 -16.42 0.90
CA LYS A 136 6.70 -16.74 2.33
C LYS A 136 7.94 -16.02 2.87
N LYS A 137 9.06 -16.03 2.13
CA LYS A 137 10.28 -15.31 2.54
C LYS A 137 10.02 -13.80 2.66
N LEU A 138 9.33 -13.23 1.70
CA LEU A 138 8.98 -11.80 1.71
C LEU A 138 7.99 -11.47 2.84
N ASN A 139 7.03 -12.34 3.13
CA ASN A 139 6.09 -12.18 4.24
C ASN A 139 6.82 -12.21 5.60
N ALA A 140 7.77 -13.14 5.76
CA ALA A 140 8.62 -13.20 6.95
C ALA A 140 9.55 -11.98 7.08
N ASP A 141 9.99 -11.40 5.96
CA ASP A 141 10.78 -10.17 5.94
C ASP A 141 9.97 -8.97 6.47
N VAL A 142 8.70 -8.85 6.05
CA VAL A 142 7.76 -7.84 6.56
C VAL A 142 7.61 -7.96 8.07
N LEU A 143 7.37 -9.18 8.59
CA LEU A 143 7.22 -9.43 10.01
C LEU A 143 8.49 -9.09 10.80
N ARG A 144 9.65 -9.49 10.30
CA ARG A 144 10.94 -9.30 10.99
C ARG A 144 11.33 -7.83 11.11
N HIS A 145 11.08 -7.05 10.09
CA HIS A 145 11.50 -5.66 10.04
C HIS A 145 10.41 -4.68 10.50
N GLY A 146 9.19 -5.17 10.82
CA GLY A 146 8.07 -4.34 11.28
C GLY A 146 7.81 -3.15 10.38
N HIS A 147 8.18 -3.26 9.10
CA HIS A 147 8.31 -2.15 8.14
C HIS A 147 8.87 -0.89 8.78
N ARG A 148 9.90 -1.06 9.64
CA ARG A 148 10.82 -0.02 10.10
C ARG A 148 10.10 1.22 10.65
N GLY A 149 9.29 1.00 11.68
CA GLY A 149 8.51 2.03 12.37
C GLY A 149 7.08 2.18 11.85
N GLY A 150 6.65 1.32 10.92
CA GLY A 150 5.26 1.20 10.50
C GLY A 150 4.44 0.29 11.43
N GLN A 151 3.14 0.19 11.14
CA GLN A 151 2.22 -0.69 11.84
C GLN A 151 2.03 -1.99 11.07
N LEU A 152 2.15 -3.13 11.74
CA LEU A 152 1.84 -4.43 11.16
C LEU A 152 0.33 -4.71 11.22
N VAL A 153 -0.23 -5.23 10.12
CA VAL A 153 -1.61 -5.66 10.02
C VAL A 153 -1.65 -7.11 9.59
N ASP A 154 -2.17 -7.97 10.44
CA ASP A 154 -2.46 -9.36 10.08
C ASP A 154 -3.73 -9.40 9.23
N THR A 155 -3.59 -9.92 8.00
CA THR A 155 -4.69 -10.01 7.05
C THR A 155 -5.19 -11.44 6.85
N SER A 156 -4.73 -12.41 7.67
CA SER A 156 -5.01 -13.84 7.50
C SER A 156 -6.51 -14.12 7.33
N GLU A 157 -7.34 -13.53 8.21
CA GLU A 157 -8.79 -13.72 8.25
C GLU A 157 -9.58 -12.53 7.71
N LEU A 158 -8.89 -11.48 7.20
CA LEU A 158 -9.54 -10.27 6.75
C LEU A 158 -9.80 -10.28 5.24
N THR A 159 -10.97 -9.79 4.85
CA THR A 159 -11.26 -9.38 3.48
C THR A 159 -10.50 -8.09 3.12
N PRO A 160 -10.39 -7.73 1.84
CA PRO A 160 -9.80 -6.46 1.44
C PRO A 160 -10.49 -5.24 2.06
N GLU A 161 -11.81 -5.27 2.20
CA GLU A 161 -12.63 -4.23 2.80
C GLU A 161 -12.36 -4.10 4.30
N GLU A 162 -12.29 -5.22 5.02
CA GLU A 162 -11.96 -5.24 6.45
C GLU A 162 -10.52 -4.78 6.70
N THR A 163 -9.58 -5.18 5.85
CA THR A 163 -8.20 -4.71 5.89
C THR A 163 -8.12 -3.20 5.71
N ALA A 164 -8.84 -2.65 4.73
CA ALA A 164 -8.91 -1.20 4.51
C ALA A 164 -9.55 -0.48 5.70
N GLY A 165 -10.61 -1.04 6.28
CA GLY A 165 -11.26 -0.53 7.49
C GLY A 165 -10.34 -0.50 8.70
N GLU A 166 -9.55 -1.56 8.90
CA GLU A 166 -8.58 -1.63 10.00
C GLU A 166 -7.45 -0.60 9.82
N ILE A 167 -6.91 -0.44 8.59
CA ILE A 167 -5.94 0.60 8.28
C ILE A 167 -6.53 1.98 8.59
N TYR A 168 -7.74 2.26 8.10
CA TYR A 168 -8.39 3.55 8.31
C TYR A 168 -8.64 3.85 9.79
N LYS A 169 -9.12 2.87 10.56
CA LYS A 169 -9.29 2.97 12.02
C LYS A 169 -8.00 3.37 12.74
N ARG A 170 -6.87 2.76 12.37
CA ARG A 170 -5.56 3.07 12.96
C ARG A 170 -5.08 4.47 12.58
N LEU A 171 -5.38 4.94 11.38
CA LEU A 171 -5.10 6.33 10.97
C LEU A 171 -5.86 7.33 11.83
N ILE A 172 -7.15 7.08 12.13
CA ILE A 172 -7.97 7.92 13.01
C ILE A 172 -7.38 7.96 14.42
N LEU A 173 -7.05 6.80 15.00
CA LEU A 173 -6.52 6.70 16.35
C LEU A 173 -5.18 7.43 16.53
N THR A 174 -4.38 7.54 15.48
CA THR A 174 -3.10 8.26 15.51
C THR A 174 -3.23 9.78 15.27
N GLY A 175 -4.46 10.31 15.25
CA GLY A 175 -4.72 11.73 15.01
C GLY A 175 -4.45 12.20 13.57
N SER A 176 -4.27 11.25 12.65
CA SER A 176 -3.99 11.51 11.23
C SER A 176 -5.25 11.47 10.36
N ALA A 177 -6.44 11.53 10.97
CA ALA A 177 -7.69 11.39 10.24
C ALA A 177 -8.01 12.65 9.44
N TRP A 178 -8.18 12.49 8.17
CA TRP A 178 -8.99 13.36 7.33
C TRP A 178 -10.45 13.21 7.79
N PRO A 179 -11.22 14.29 7.95
CA PRO A 179 -12.64 14.18 8.32
C PRO A 179 -13.36 13.34 7.25
N PRO A 180 -14.22 12.39 7.65
CA PRO A 180 -15.02 11.64 6.70
C PRO A 180 -15.82 12.61 5.85
N THR A 181 -15.72 12.51 4.54
CA THR A 181 -16.43 13.35 3.59
C THR A 181 -17.92 13.00 3.59
N GLY A 182 -18.72 13.76 4.33
CA GLY A 182 -20.19 13.79 4.20
C GLY A 182 -20.95 12.64 4.87
N PRO A 183 -22.29 12.80 5.00
CA PRO A 183 -23.19 11.80 5.57
C PRO A 183 -23.50 10.70 4.53
N GLY A 184 -22.55 9.84 4.29
CA GLY A 184 -22.64 8.70 3.41
C GLY A 184 -21.81 7.58 4.02
N SER A 185 -22.31 7.08 5.09
CA SER A 185 -21.83 6.08 6.01
C SER A 185 -21.02 4.92 5.40
N MET A 186 -20.27 4.22 6.27
CA MET A 186 -19.52 2.97 6.03
C MET A 186 -20.26 1.89 5.19
N ILE A 187 -21.58 1.98 5.03
CA ILE A 187 -22.42 1.02 4.30
C ILE A 187 -22.25 1.18 2.77
N ASP A 188 -22.02 2.40 2.29
CA ASP A 188 -21.86 2.69 0.85
C ASP A 188 -20.46 2.30 0.32
N THR A 189 -19.47 2.21 1.20
CA THR A 189 -18.09 1.89 0.86
C THR A 189 -17.92 0.42 0.43
N ALA A 190 -18.63 -0.50 1.09
CA ALA A 190 -18.62 -1.91 0.74
C ALA A 190 -19.26 -2.18 -0.64
N LEU A 191 -20.24 -1.37 -1.04
CA LEU A 191 -20.91 -1.47 -2.35
C LEU A 191 -20.02 -0.96 -3.49
N ARG A 192 -19.26 0.11 -3.31
CA ARG A 192 -18.39 0.67 -4.36
C ARG A 192 -17.21 -0.25 -4.71
N CYS A 193 -16.67 -0.99 -3.73
CA CYS A 193 -15.59 -1.94 -4.00
C CYS A 193 -16.05 -3.16 -4.82
N ARG A 194 -17.36 -3.49 -4.81
CA ARG A 194 -17.97 -4.59 -5.59
C ARG A 194 -18.28 -4.24 -7.05
N MET A 195 -18.44 -2.96 -7.39
CA MET A 195 -18.89 -2.53 -8.73
C MET A 195 -17.75 -2.41 -9.77
N HIS A 196 -16.51 -2.65 -9.39
CA HIS A 196 -15.34 -2.59 -10.28
C HIS A 196 -14.58 -3.93 -10.36
N LYS A 197 -15.34 -5.05 -10.35
CA LYS A 197 -14.82 -6.38 -10.70
C LYS A 197 -14.94 -6.62 -12.20
#